data_c17744114b4b419a47802b19285eb8b2
#
_entry.id   c17744114b4b419a47802b19285eb8b2
#
_cell.length_a   1.000
_cell.length_b   1.000
_cell.length_c   1.000
_cell.angle_alpha   90.00
_cell.angle_beta   90.00
_cell.angle_gamma   90.00
#
_symmetry.space_group_name_H-M   'P 1'
#
loop_
_entity.id
_entity.type
_entity.pdbx_description
1 polymer ?
#
loop_
_entity_poly.entity_id
_entity_poly.type
_entity_poly.pdbx_seq_one_letter_code
_entity_poly.pdbx_strand_id
1 'polypeptide(L)'
;MMDKLAKIKQVVEDIKSITIQWATNIAKAWIQILAQELKKQKFNSLSELKIFLAKASMLLKNARATEPMLFNGLKLISTKYQVESTKSKDIIQLQKKLSEAGEEYIAEIEKEEELRPAIWAKIIKNGYNIVTHCHSWSVVKVLTTARKAGKKIHVYNTETRPLYQWRRTSTELVKAGVPDTMIVDDAAPFFVDNMYESHVDIDMIILGCDNIKLDGSVYNKIGSFAIALSAWHSKIPVYVVGSLTKVDMEKKIEIEERSGKEVWPEAPKWLEIINYAFDMVPAKFITWIITQFGIIKPKDLKKAVKKHYPRMAH
;
A
#
# COMPACT_ATOMS: atom_id res chain seq x y z
N MET A 1 -10.72 29.05 -22.00
CA MET A 1 -11.33 28.25 -20.92
C MET A 1 -10.21 27.55 -20.16
N MET A 2 -9.97 27.89 -18.90
CA MET A 2 -8.90 27.21 -18.12
C MET A 2 -9.23 25.71 -18.02
N ASP A 3 -8.22 24.88 -18.24
CA ASP A 3 -8.36 23.43 -18.12
C ASP A 3 -8.63 23.06 -16.65
N LYS A 4 -9.88 22.72 -16.33
CA LYS A 4 -10.32 22.32 -14.98
C LYS A 4 -9.56 21.10 -14.42
N LEU A 5 -8.82 20.38 -15.26
CA LEU A 5 -8.04 19.20 -14.88
C LEU A 5 -6.53 19.46 -14.80
N ALA A 6 -6.07 20.70 -15.04
CA ALA A 6 -4.64 20.99 -15.13
C ALA A 6 -3.85 20.56 -13.89
N LYS A 7 -4.33 20.87 -12.69
CA LYS A 7 -3.66 20.45 -11.44
C LYS A 7 -3.74 18.96 -11.17
N ILE A 8 -4.84 18.33 -11.58
CA ILE A 8 -4.99 16.86 -11.50
C ILE A 8 -3.95 16.21 -12.42
N LYS A 9 -3.80 16.70 -13.67
CA LYS A 9 -2.78 16.21 -14.59
C LYS A 9 -1.36 16.36 -14.03
N GLN A 10 -1.05 17.47 -13.35
CA GLN A 10 0.25 17.65 -12.71
C GLN A 10 0.52 16.56 -11.66
N VAL A 11 -0.42 16.31 -10.77
CA VAL A 11 -0.27 15.23 -9.77
C VAL A 11 -0.12 13.85 -10.43
N VAL A 12 -0.79 13.62 -11.57
CA VAL A 12 -0.58 12.39 -12.39
C VAL A 12 0.88 12.26 -12.82
N GLU A 13 1.47 13.32 -13.34
CA GLU A 13 2.87 13.29 -13.80
C GLU A 13 3.84 13.16 -12.62
N ASP A 14 3.57 13.78 -11.48
CA ASP A 14 4.38 13.66 -10.26
C ASP A 14 4.41 12.21 -9.74
N ILE A 15 3.33 11.45 -9.94
CA ILE A 15 3.27 10.03 -9.59
C ILE A 15 4.00 9.16 -10.61
N LYS A 16 3.79 9.40 -11.90
CA LYS A 16 4.49 8.67 -12.95
C LYS A 16 6.00 8.86 -12.90
N SER A 17 6.45 10.08 -12.57
CA SER A 17 7.86 10.42 -12.38
C SER A 17 8.45 9.96 -11.04
N ILE A 18 7.66 9.26 -10.22
CA ILE A 18 8.07 8.76 -8.89
C ILE A 18 8.41 9.91 -7.90
N THR A 19 8.02 11.14 -8.19
CA THR A 19 8.12 12.27 -7.25
C THR A 19 7.20 12.06 -6.06
N ILE A 20 5.99 11.53 -6.28
CA ILE A 20 5.09 11.04 -5.24
C ILE A 20 5.15 9.52 -5.24
N GLN A 21 5.63 8.94 -4.14
CA GLN A 21 5.80 7.51 -3.96
C GLN A 21 4.94 7.02 -2.80
N TRP A 22 4.75 5.68 -2.73
CA TRP A 22 4.06 4.93 -1.69
C TRP A 22 2.53 5.02 -1.78
N ALA A 23 1.88 3.87 -1.72
CA ALA A 23 0.43 3.72 -1.87
C ALA A 23 -0.38 4.74 -1.06
N THR A 24 -0.03 4.94 0.20
CA THR A 24 -0.73 5.89 1.07
C THR A 24 -0.55 7.35 0.65
N ASN A 25 0.68 7.76 0.29
CA ASN A 25 0.95 9.14 -0.13
C ASN A 25 0.29 9.44 -1.47
N ILE A 26 0.32 8.48 -2.38
CA ILE A 26 -0.39 8.54 -3.65
C ILE A 26 -1.88 8.75 -3.38
N ALA A 27 -2.54 7.89 -2.62
CA ALA A 27 -3.96 8.00 -2.32
C ALA A 27 -4.30 9.35 -1.66
N LYS A 28 -3.51 9.82 -0.69
CA LYS A 28 -3.70 11.13 -0.06
C LYS A 28 -3.59 12.27 -1.05
N ALA A 29 -2.50 12.35 -1.83
CA ALA A 29 -2.28 13.42 -2.80
C ALA A 29 -3.43 13.53 -3.80
N TRP A 30 -3.98 12.41 -4.19
CA TRP A 30 -5.07 12.31 -5.15
C TRP A 30 -6.40 12.76 -4.62
N ILE A 31 -6.80 12.24 -3.49
CA ILE A 31 -8.06 12.64 -2.86
C ILE A 31 -7.98 14.10 -2.45
N GLN A 32 -6.81 14.56 -1.99
CA GLN A 32 -6.59 15.95 -1.62
C GLN A 32 -6.73 16.91 -2.80
N ILE A 33 -6.09 16.62 -3.94
CA ILE A 33 -6.22 17.50 -5.12
C ILE A 33 -7.64 17.50 -5.66
N LEU A 34 -8.33 16.35 -5.68
CA LEU A 34 -9.72 16.28 -6.10
C LEU A 34 -10.64 17.09 -5.18
N ALA A 35 -10.48 16.97 -3.86
CA ALA A 35 -11.24 17.73 -2.88
C ALA A 35 -10.97 19.25 -3.00
N GLN A 36 -9.72 19.65 -3.21
CA GLN A 36 -9.36 21.04 -3.44
C GLN A 36 -9.96 21.64 -4.70
N GLU A 37 -9.91 20.89 -5.81
CA GLU A 37 -10.48 21.34 -7.08
C GLU A 37 -12.02 21.39 -7.02
N LEU A 38 -12.66 20.48 -6.30
CA LEU A 38 -14.09 20.55 -6.01
C LEU A 38 -14.48 21.81 -5.25
N LYS A 39 -13.65 22.31 -4.31
CA LYS A 39 -13.91 23.56 -3.59
C LYS A 39 -13.69 24.82 -4.43
N LYS A 40 -12.71 24.80 -5.32
CA LYS A 40 -12.25 26.00 -6.04
C LYS A 40 -13.01 26.25 -7.33
N GLN A 41 -13.45 25.20 -8.00
CA GLN A 41 -14.02 25.34 -9.33
C GLN A 41 -15.51 25.61 -9.29
N LYS A 42 -15.99 26.39 -10.29
CA LYS A 42 -17.42 26.62 -10.51
C LYS A 42 -17.94 25.65 -11.57
N PHE A 43 -19.05 25.00 -11.29
CA PHE A 43 -19.78 24.16 -12.21
C PHE A 43 -21.18 24.73 -12.44
N ASN A 44 -21.60 24.77 -13.72
CA ASN A 44 -22.87 25.36 -14.12
C ASN A 44 -24.02 24.33 -14.12
N SER A 45 -23.69 23.05 -14.04
CA SER A 45 -24.70 21.97 -14.04
C SER A 45 -24.17 20.73 -13.32
N LEU A 46 -25.10 19.89 -12.83
CA LEU A 46 -24.78 18.55 -12.29
C LEU A 46 -24.09 17.66 -13.34
N SER A 47 -24.45 17.84 -14.62
CA SER A 47 -23.81 17.11 -15.72
C SER A 47 -22.34 17.50 -15.87
N GLU A 48 -22.03 18.79 -15.79
CA GLU A 48 -20.64 19.28 -15.85
C GLU A 48 -19.80 18.74 -14.67
N LEU A 49 -20.34 18.77 -13.45
CA LEU A 49 -19.70 18.21 -12.28
C LEU A 49 -19.48 16.70 -12.43
N LYS A 50 -20.47 15.95 -12.95
CA LYS A 50 -20.36 14.52 -13.23
C LYS A 50 -19.25 14.21 -14.23
N ILE A 51 -19.19 14.96 -15.31
CA ILE A 51 -18.15 14.81 -16.34
C ILE A 51 -16.76 15.09 -15.76
N PHE A 52 -16.64 16.14 -14.95
CA PHE A 52 -15.38 16.45 -14.26
C PHE A 52 -14.93 15.30 -13.35
N LEU A 53 -15.79 14.78 -12.49
CA LEU A 53 -15.51 13.65 -11.61
C LEU A 53 -15.10 12.39 -12.40
N ALA A 54 -15.80 12.08 -13.49
CA ALA A 54 -15.50 10.92 -14.33
C ALA A 54 -14.11 11.06 -14.99
N LYS A 55 -13.81 12.22 -15.58
CA LYS A 55 -12.51 12.48 -16.21
C LYS A 55 -11.37 12.49 -15.20
N ALA A 56 -11.56 13.14 -14.05
CA ALA A 56 -10.60 13.11 -12.96
C ALA A 56 -10.33 11.66 -12.52
N SER A 57 -11.35 10.88 -12.24
CA SER A 57 -11.21 9.47 -11.83
C SER A 57 -10.49 8.62 -12.88
N MET A 58 -10.75 8.84 -14.17
CA MET A 58 -10.09 8.12 -15.26
C MET A 58 -8.60 8.44 -15.34
N LEU A 59 -8.23 9.73 -15.31
CA LEU A 59 -6.83 10.16 -15.31
C LEU A 59 -6.09 9.51 -14.15
N LEU A 60 -6.75 9.45 -13.03
CA LEU A 60 -6.22 8.98 -11.78
C LEU A 60 -6.04 7.46 -11.79
N LYS A 61 -6.99 6.68 -12.24
CA LYS A 61 -6.88 5.21 -12.36
C LYS A 61 -5.76 4.80 -13.30
N ASN A 62 -5.55 5.55 -14.38
CA ASN A 62 -4.54 5.25 -15.41
C ASN A 62 -3.09 5.58 -14.97
N ALA A 63 -2.90 6.36 -13.91
CA ALA A 63 -1.56 6.68 -13.44
C ALA A 63 -0.92 5.52 -12.66
N ARG A 64 -1.74 4.70 -11.98
CA ARG A 64 -1.24 3.53 -11.26
C ARG A 64 -2.36 2.52 -11.01
N ALA A 65 -2.32 1.41 -11.74
CA ALA A 65 -3.39 0.41 -11.75
C ALA A 65 -3.49 -0.43 -10.46
N THR A 66 -2.48 -0.39 -9.60
CA THR A 66 -2.34 -1.29 -8.44
C THR A 66 -2.62 -0.62 -7.08
N GLU A 67 -3.33 0.54 -7.05
CA GLU A 67 -3.53 1.32 -5.83
C GLU A 67 -4.99 1.29 -5.33
N PRO A 68 -5.44 0.22 -4.65
CA PRO A 68 -6.85 0.10 -4.21
C PRO A 68 -7.28 1.20 -3.26
N MET A 69 -6.39 1.70 -2.41
CA MET A 69 -6.70 2.80 -1.49
C MET A 69 -7.18 4.05 -2.23
N LEU A 70 -6.57 4.35 -3.37
CA LEU A 70 -7.03 5.40 -4.27
C LEU A 70 -8.41 5.08 -4.84
N PHE A 71 -8.60 3.89 -5.39
CA PHE A 71 -9.85 3.49 -6.03
C PHE A 71 -11.01 3.49 -5.05
N ASN A 72 -10.77 3.06 -3.82
CA ASN A 72 -11.74 3.09 -2.73
C ASN A 72 -12.16 4.52 -2.37
N GLY A 73 -11.21 5.46 -2.30
CA GLY A 73 -11.50 6.88 -2.09
C GLY A 73 -12.30 7.50 -3.24
N LEU A 74 -11.93 7.21 -4.49
CA LEU A 74 -12.69 7.67 -5.67
C LEU A 74 -14.09 7.08 -5.72
N LYS A 75 -14.24 5.78 -5.39
CA LYS A 75 -15.54 5.12 -5.29
C LYS A 75 -16.41 5.77 -4.22
N LEU A 76 -15.84 6.11 -3.06
CA LEU A 76 -16.54 6.81 -1.99
C LEU A 76 -17.12 8.15 -2.49
N ILE A 77 -16.31 8.99 -3.13
CA ILE A 77 -16.74 10.29 -3.67
C ILE A 77 -17.80 10.11 -4.76
N SER A 78 -17.60 9.14 -5.67
CA SER A 78 -18.56 8.84 -6.74
C SER A 78 -19.91 8.36 -6.19
N THR A 79 -19.90 7.46 -5.21
CA THR A 79 -21.11 6.98 -4.54
C THR A 79 -21.83 8.11 -3.80
N LYS A 80 -21.08 8.99 -3.12
CA LYS A 80 -21.63 10.19 -2.47
C LYS A 80 -22.31 11.10 -3.49
N TYR A 81 -21.67 11.32 -4.66
CA TYR A 81 -22.27 12.08 -5.76
C TYR A 81 -23.60 11.44 -6.20
N GLN A 82 -23.64 10.13 -6.46
CA GLN A 82 -24.85 9.44 -6.89
C GLN A 82 -26.01 9.63 -5.90
N VAL A 83 -25.74 9.49 -4.60
CA VAL A 83 -26.77 9.62 -3.55
C VAL A 83 -27.22 11.07 -3.36
N GLU A 84 -26.30 12.02 -3.29
CA GLU A 84 -26.64 13.40 -2.95
C GLU A 84 -27.23 14.17 -4.15
N SER A 85 -26.85 13.87 -5.38
CA SER A 85 -27.39 14.50 -6.59
C SER A 85 -28.87 14.15 -6.85
N THR A 86 -29.37 13.06 -6.25
CA THR A 86 -30.81 12.73 -6.30
C THR A 86 -31.64 13.53 -5.29
N LYS A 87 -31.01 13.98 -4.19
CA LYS A 87 -31.67 14.67 -3.08
C LYS A 87 -31.75 16.19 -3.28
N SER A 88 -30.76 16.77 -3.93
CA SER A 88 -30.65 18.20 -4.14
C SER A 88 -30.02 18.53 -5.48
N LYS A 89 -30.50 19.61 -6.13
CA LYS A 89 -29.90 20.18 -7.33
C LYS A 89 -28.93 21.35 -7.01
N ASP A 90 -28.71 21.65 -5.74
CA ASP A 90 -27.75 22.65 -5.30
C ASP A 90 -26.32 22.13 -5.51
N ILE A 91 -25.68 22.64 -6.57
CA ILE A 91 -24.35 22.22 -7.00
C ILE A 91 -23.31 22.64 -5.96
N ILE A 92 -23.44 23.81 -5.35
CA ILE A 92 -22.46 24.33 -4.37
C ILE A 92 -22.48 23.45 -3.13
N GLN A 93 -23.66 23.14 -2.62
CA GLN A 93 -23.82 22.25 -1.48
C GLN A 93 -23.29 20.84 -1.79
N LEU A 94 -23.56 20.33 -3.01
CA LEU A 94 -23.04 19.04 -3.44
C LEU A 94 -21.51 19.02 -3.51
N GLN A 95 -20.90 20.05 -4.13
CA GLN A 95 -19.42 20.18 -4.18
C GLN A 95 -18.81 20.17 -2.78
N LYS A 96 -19.40 20.92 -1.84
CA LYS A 96 -18.96 20.93 -0.45
C LYS A 96 -19.00 19.54 0.18
N LYS A 97 -20.13 18.84 0.07
CA LYS A 97 -20.29 17.47 0.60
C LYS A 97 -19.30 16.44 -0.02
N LEU A 98 -18.97 16.59 -1.31
CA LEU A 98 -18.01 15.71 -1.99
C LEU A 98 -16.59 16.00 -1.54
N SER A 99 -16.24 17.26 -1.36
CA SER A 99 -14.94 17.66 -0.84
C SER A 99 -14.75 17.18 0.60
N GLU A 100 -15.74 17.39 1.45
CA GLU A 100 -15.74 16.92 2.84
C GLU A 100 -15.57 15.39 2.92
N ALA A 101 -16.25 14.63 2.06
CA ALA A 101 -16.09 13.17 2.00
C ALA A 101 -14.65 12.75 1.64
N GLY A 102 -13.98 13.50 0.76
CA GLY A 102 -12.57 13.26 0.45
C GLY A 102 -11.65 13.58 1.64
N GLU A 103 -11.90 14.68 2.34
CA GLU A 103 -11.13 15.09 3.52
C GLU A 103 -11.32 14.11 4.69
N GLU A 104 -12.56 13.65 4.92
CA GLU A 104 -12.88 12.62 5.90
C GLU A 104 -12.11 11.31 5.62
N TYR A 105 -12.05 10.90 4.34
CA TYR A 105 -11.30 9.71 3.94
C TYR A 105 -9.79 9.85 4.20
N ILE A 106 -9.21 11.03 3.93
CA ILE A 106 -7.80 11.30 4.26
C ILE A 106 -7.57 11.25 5.77
N ALA A 107 -8.43 11.90 6.55
CA ALA A 107 -8.33 11.91 8.01
C ALA A 107 -8.46 10.49 8.60
N GLU A 108 -9.31 9.63 7.99
CA GLU A 108 -9.41 8.23 8.37
C GLU A 108 -8.10 7.48 8.12
N ILE A 109 -7.47 7.66 6.95
CA ILE A 109 -6.17 7.08 6.62
C ILE A 109 -5.11 7.52 7.64
N GLU A 110 -5.07 8.80 7.99
CA GLU A 110 -4.10 9.36 8.96
C GLU A 110 -4.29 8.79 10.36
N LYS A 111 -5.53 8.75 10.82
CA LYS A 111 -5.87 8.12 12.11
C LYS A 111 -5.48 6.64 12.16
N GLU A 112 -5.68 5.92 11.08
CA GLU A 112 -5.26 4.53 10.96
C GLU A 112 -3.75 4.38 11.09
N GLU A 113 -2.97 5.29 10.51
CA GLU A 113 -1.52 5.28 10.60
C GLU A 113 -1.00 5.49 12.02
N GLU A 114 -1.71 6.22 12.85
CA GLU A 114 -1.35 6.46 14.24
C GLU A 114 -1.67 5.28 15.17
N LEU A 115 -2.80 4.61 14.97
CA LEU A 115 -3.29 3.55 15.87
C LEU A 115 -2.55 2.22 15.70
N ARG A 116 -2.04 1.94 14.52
CA ARG A 116 -1.47 0.63 14.16
C ARG A 116 -0.23 0.19 14.97
N PRO A 117 0.78 1.04 15.18
CA PRO A 117 2.08 0.55 15.67
C PRO A 117 2.04 -0.09 17.06
N ALA A 118 1.26 0.46 17.99
CA ALA A 118 1.20 -0.02 19.37
C ALA A 118 0.53 -1.40 19.50
N ILE A 119 -0.50 -1.67 18.67
CA ILE A 119 -1.18 -2.97 18.67
C ILE A 119 -0.23 -4.05 18.13
N TRP A 120 0.56 -3.72 17.15
CA TRP A 120 1.36 -4.66 16.37
C TRP A 120 2.71 -4.98 16.99
N ALA A 121 3.30 -4.02 17.66
CA ALA A 121 4.53 -4.26 18.41
C ALA A 121 4.35 -5.37 19.46
N LYS A 122 3.12 -5.66 19.89
CA LYS A 122 2.83 -6.73 20.88
C LYS A 122 3.14 -8.13 20.37
N ILE A 123 3.02 -8.39 19.05
CA ILE A 123 3.31 -9.71 18.46
C ILE A 123 4.80 -10.02 18.38
N ILE A 124 5.63 -9.01 18.35
CA ILE A 124 7.08 -9.17 18.33
C ILE A 124 7.56 -9.50 19.72
N LYS A 125 8.30 -10.59 19.89
CA LYS A 125 8.90 -10.96 21.18
C LYS A 125 10.32 -10.40 21.30
N ASN A 126 10.83 -10.38 22.51
CA ASN A 126 12.22 -10.00 22.76
C ASN A 126 13.15 -11.08 22.21
N GLY A 127 14.22 -10.68 21.53
CA GLY A 127 15.19 -11.58 20.92
C GLY A 127 14.89 -11.97 19.48
N TYR A 128 13.74 -11.54 18.90
CA TYR A 128 13.36 -11.95 17.55
C TYR A 128 14.30 -11.45 16.45
N ASN A 129 14.61 -12.36 15.53
CA ASN A 129 15.20 -12.12 14.22
C ASN A 129 14.07 -12.05 13.19
N ILE A 130 13.98 -10.93 12.50
CA ILE A 130 12.83 -10.58 11.66
C ILE A 130 13.29 -10.30 10.24
N VAL A 131 12.75 -10.99 9.25
CA VAL A 131 13.00 -10.64 7.85
C VAL A 131 11.91 -9.71 7.35
N THR A 132 12.33 -8.68 6.62
CA THR A 132 11.43 -7.78 5.87
C THR A 132 11.93 -7.57 4.45
N HIS A 133 11.07 -7.01 3.60
CA HIS A 133 11.37 -6.77 2.19
C HIS A 133 10.80 -5.42 1.75
N CYS A 134 11.58 -4.68 0.98
CA CYS A 134 11.22 -3.36 0.47
C CYS A 134 11.11 -2.29 1.57
N HIS A 135 10.56 -1.13 1.22
CA HIS A 135 10.22 -0.10 2.19
C HIS A 135 8.72 -0.08 2.44
N SER A 136 8.34 -0.27 3.67
CA SER A 136 6.98 -0.05 4.14
C SER A 136 7.01 0.80 5.42
N TRP A 137 6.49 2.01 5.33
CA TRP A 137 6.38 2.89 6.48
C TRP A 137 5.68 2.22 7.67
N SER A 138 4.61 1.47 7.40
CA SER A 138 3.88 0.74 8.44
C SER A 138 4.73 -0.33 9.11
N VAL A 139 5.54 -1.09 8.35
CA VAL A 139 6.46 -2.09 8.88
C VAL A 139 7.54 -1.42 9.72
N VAL A 140 8.17 -0.35 9.23
CA VAL A 140 9.18 0.41 9.98
C VAL A 140 8.60 0.92 11.29
N LYS A 141 7.37 1.45 11.29
CA LYS A 141 6.69 1.91 12.53
C LYS A 141 6.46 0.78 13.53
N VAL A 142 6.07 -0.41 13.08
CA VAL A 142 5.92 -1.59 13.96
C VAL A 142 7.24 -1.94 14.62
N LEU A 143 8.31 -2.06 13.84
CA LEU A 143 9.63 -2.45 14.32
C LEU A 143 10.23 -1.41 15.28
N THR A 144 10.16 -0.14 14.92
CA THR A 144 10.66 0.95 15.77
C THR A 144 9.84 1.11 17.04
N THR A 145 8.52 0.84 17.01
CA THR A 145 7.67 0.83 18.21
C THR A 145 8.03 -0.33 19.14
N ALA A 146 8.31 -1.52 18.59
CA ALA A 146 8.80 -2.65 19.37
C ALA A 146 10.13 -2.32 20.08
N ARG A 147 11.05 -1.66 19.36
CA ARG A 147 12.32 -1.21 19.91
C ARG A 147 12.14 -0.18 21.02
N LYS A 148 11.28 0.82 20.82
CA LYS A 148 10.93 1.83 21.84
C LYS A 148 10.29 1.21 23.09
N ALA A 149 9.59 0.09 22.94
CA ALA A 149 9.04 -0.69 24.05
C ALA A 149 10.09 -1.57 24.74
N GLY A 150 11.40 -1.40 24.47
CA GLY A 150 12.51 -2.08 25.10
C GLY A 150 12.86 -3.45 24.51
N LYS A 151 12.21 -3.89 23.42
CA LYS A 151 12.49 -5.19 22.82
C LYS A 151 13.83 -5.17 22.08
N LYS A 152 14.64 -6.17 22.34
CA LYS A 152 15.88 -6.43 21.57
C LYS A 152 15.48 -7.26 20.37
N ILE A 153 15.53 -6.69 19.18
CA ILE A 153 15.22 -7.35 17.90
C ILE A 153 16.35 -7.10 16.92
N HIS A 154 16.49 -7.98 15.95
CA HIS A 154 17.37 -7.79 14.80
C HIS A 154 16.54 -7.89 13.53
N VAL A 155 16.74 -6.98 12.59
CA VAL A 155 16.02 -6.98 11.30
C VAL A 155 16.99 -7.37 10.20
N TYR A 156 16.53 -8.24 9.31
CA TYR A 156 17.22 -8.62 8.08
C TYR A 156 16.38 -8.13 6.92
N ASN A 157 16.93 -7.20 6.16
CA ASN A 157 16.23 -6.48 5.12
C ASN A 157 16.83 -6.81 3.75
N THR A 158 16.02 -7.15 2.77
CA THR A 158 16.52 -7.48 1.43
C THR A 158 16.81 -6.23 0.61
N GLU A 159 17.73 -6.31 -0.37
CA GLU A 159 18.19 -5.13 -1.13
C GLU A 159 17.12 -4.48 -2.01
N THR A 160 16.08 -5.22 -2.40
CA THR A 160 14.94 -4.73 -3.18
C THR A 160 15.35 -4.09 -4.51
N ARG A 161 15.92 -4.91 -5.41
CA ARG A 161 16.21 -4.50 -6.79
C ARG A 161 14.92 -4.13 -7.54
N PRO A 162 15.00 -3.27 -8.61
CA PRO A 162 16.19 -2.51 -9.04
C PRO A 162 16.38 -1.18 -8.32
N LEU A 163 15.37 -0.67 -7.58
CA LEU A 163 15.36 0.71 -7.04
C LEU A 163 15.93 0.83 -5.62
N TYR A 164 16.34 -0.28 -4.99
CA TYR A 164 17.00 -0.30 -3.68
C TYR A 164 16.25 0.42 -2.56
N GLN A 165 14.92 0.24 -2.49
CA GLN A 165 14.08 0.90 -1.48
C GLN A 165 14.47 0.53 -0.04
N TRP A 166 15.15 -0.60 0.17
CA TRP A 166 15.70 -1.02 1.45
C TRP A 166 16.56 0.05 2.13
N ARG A 167 17.29 0.86 1.35
CA ARG A 167 18.16 1.92 1.88
C ARG A 167 17.42 2.86 2.81
N ARG A 168 16.16 3.18 2.47
CA ARG A 168 15.31 4.00 3.32
C ARG A 168 14.88 3.24 4.57
N THR A 169 14.48 1.98 4.46
CA THR A 169 14.10 1.13 5.59
C THR A 169 15.25 1.03 6.58
N SER A 170 16.44 0.64 6.13
CA SER A 170 17.65 0.51 6.97
C SER A 170 18.02 1.84 7.63
N THR A 171 17.97 2.95 6.89
CA THR A 171 18.25 4.28 7.45
C THR A 171 17.30 4.62 8.60
N GLU A 172 15.99 4.36 8.45
CA GLU A 172 14.99 4.65 9.47
C GLU A 172 15.12 3.70 10.68
N LEU A 173 15.41 2.41 10.45
CA LEU A 173 15.60 1.41 11.50
C LEU A 173 16.85 1.72 12.35
N VAL A 174 17.99 1.95 11.71
CA VAL A 174 19.26 2.25 12.38
C VAL A 174 19.14 3.54 13.20
N LYS A 175 18.54 4.61 12.64
CA LYS A 175 18.25 5.86 13.38
C LYS A 175 17.39 5.62 14.63
N ALA A 176 16.52 4.62 14.60
CA ALA A 176 15.67 4.25 15.74
C ALA A 176 16.37 3.27 16.71
N GLY A 177 17.63 2.92 16.49
CA GLY A 177 18.41 1.99 17.30
C GLY A 177 17.99 0.51 17.11
N VAL A 178 17.39 0.17 15.96
CA VAL A 178 17.09 -1.21 15.58
C VAL A 178 18.28 -1.74 14.77
N PRO A 179 18.98 -2.79 15.22
CA PRO A 179 19.97 -3.48 14.42
C PRO A 179 19.37 -3.97 13.10
N ASP A 180 20.02 -3.67 11.99
CA ASP A 180 19.57 -4.04 10.66
C ASP A 180 20.72 -4.61 9.84
N THR A 181 20.47 -5.71 9.14
CA THR A 181 21.42 -6.36 8.23
C THR A 181 20.81 -6.50 6.85
N MET A 182 21.54 -6.09 5.82
CA MET A 182 21.12 -6.23 4.43
C MET A 182 21.43 -7.61 3.89
N ILE A 183 20.47 -8.19 3.16
CA ILE A 183 20.61 -9.45 2.41
C ILE A 183 20.34 -9.14 0.93
N VAL A 184 21.09 -9.76 0.00
CA VAL A 184 20.74 -9.69 -1.43
C VAL A 184 19.44 -10.44 -1.71
N ASP A 185 18.66 -9.97 -2.69
CA ASP A 185 17.31 -10.51 -2.93
C ASP A 185 17.30 -12.02 -3.19
N ASP A 186 18.22 -12.53 -4.03
CA ASP A 186 18.31 -13.94 -4.38
C ASP A 186 18.71 -14.84 -3.20
N ALA A 187 19.39 -14.29 -2.20
CA ALA A 187 19.75 -15.03 -0.99
C ALA A 187 18.59 -15.09 0.03
N ALA A 188 17.56 -14.26 -0.12
CA ALA A 188 16.50 -14.17 0.88
C ALA A 188 15.76 -15.49 1.14
N PRO A 189 15.34 -16.30 0.14
CA PRO A 189 14.74 -17.61 0.37
C PRO A 189 15.63 -18.56 1.15
N PHE A 190 16.91 -18.61 0.79
CA PHE A 190 17.90 -19.44 1.49
C PHE A 190 18.12 -18.95 2.92
N PHE A 191 18.21 -17.63 3.12
CA PHE A 191 18.39 -17.02 4.44
C PHE A 191 17.18 -17.24 5.37
N VAL A 192 15.98 -17.33 4.82
CA VAL A 192 14.75 -17.61 5.56
C VAL A 192 14.61 -19.09 5.92
N ASP A 193 15.32 -19.98 5.23
CA ASP A 193 15.27 -21.40 5.51
C ASP A 193 16.11 -21.77 6.73
N ASN A 194 15.45 -22.02 7.87
CA ASN A 194 16.09 -22.39 9.13
C ASN A 194 16.63 -23.84 9.16
N MET A 195 16.71 -24.50 8.03
CA MET A 195 17.26 -25.87 7.94
C MET A 195 18.78 -25.93 7.86
N TYR A 196 19.43 -24.78 7.65
CA TYR A 196 20.90 -24.70 7.54
C TYR A 196 21.52 -24.15 8.83
N GLU A 197 22.36 -24.94 9.48
CA GLU A 197 23.02 -24.61 10.75
C GLU A 197 23.92 -23.34 10.71
N SER A 198 24.29 -22.89 9.51
CA SER A 198 25.15 -21.71 9.32
C SER A 198 24.41 -20.39 9.42
N HIS A 199 23.08 -20.39 9.64
CA HIS A 199 22.27 -19.21 9.65
C HIS A 199 21.75 -18.83 11.03
N VAL A 200 21.34 -17.59 11.12
CA VAL A 200 20.56 -17.09 12.25
C VAL A 200 19.15 -17.60 12.11
N ASP A 201 18.58 -18.20 13.14
CA ASP A 201 17.17 -18.61 13.13
C ASP A 201 16.27 -17.39 12.97
N ILE A 202 15.42 -17.43 11.96
CA ILE A 202 14.42 -16.40 11.70
C ILE A 202 13.13 -16.77 12.41
N ASP A 203 12.64 -15.84 13.25
CA ASP A 203 11.44 -16.03 14.05
C ASP A 203 10.15 -15.63 13.35
N MET A 204 10.22 -14.63 12.45
CA MET A 204 9.06 -14.16 11.71
C MET A 204 9.43 -13.35 10.47
N ILE A 205 8.52 -13.35 9.51
CA ILE A 205 8.53 -12.45 8.38
C ILE A 205 7.49 -11.35 8.59
N ILE A 206 7.87 -10.09 8.35
CA ILE A 206 6.94 -8.96 8.33
C ILE A 206 7.05 -8.27 6.99
N LEU A 207 5.96 -8.29 6.21
CA LEU A 207 5.86 -7.64 4.91
C LEU A 207 4.87 -6.47 4.95
N GLY A 208 5.12 -5.45 4.14
CA GLY A 208 4.10 -4.49 3.75
C GLY A 208 3.12 -5.10 2.75
N CYS A 209 2.19 -4.28 2.26
CA CYS A 209 1.39 -4.61 1.09
C CYS A 209 0.96 -3.35 0.35
N ASP A 210 0.82 -3.47 -0.96
CA ASP A 210 0.24 -2.43 -1.82
C ASP A 210 -1.25 -2.70 -2.07
N ASN A 211 -1.62 -3.98 -2.18
CA ASN A 211 -2.98 -4.41 -2.45
C ASN A 211 -3.30 -5.70 -1.68
N ILE A 212 -4.53 -5.81 -1.18
CA ILE A 212 -5.04 -6.99 -0.48
C ILE A 212 -6.28 -7.48 -1.22
N LYS A 213 -6.29 -8.74 -1.65
CA LYS A 213 -7.46 -9.37 -2.26
C LYS A 213 -8.46 -9.84 -1.21
N LEU A 214 -9.73 -9.93 -1.58
CA LEU A 214 -10.79 -10.41 -0.66
C LEU A 214 -10.59 -11.83 -0.14
N ASP A 215 -9.81 -12.66 -0.83
CA ASP A 215 -9.43 -13.99 -0.36
C ASP A 215 -8.28 -13.98 0.66
N GLY A 216 -7.70 -12.80 0.91
CA GLY A 216 -6.58 -12.59 1.81
C GLY A 216 -5.21 -12.73 1.16
N SER A 217 -5.13 -12.99 -0.15
CA SER A 217 -3.87 -12.87 -0.90
C SER A 217 -3.44 -11.41 -0.97
N VAL A 218 -2.13 -11.14 -1.02
CA VAL A 218 -1.63 -9.75 -1.07
C VAL A 218 -0.68 -9.56 -2.24
N TYR A 219 -0.67 -8.36 -2.80
CA TYR A 219 0.36 -7.90 -3.71
C TYR A 219 1.32 -7.00 -2.96
N ASN A 220 2.61 -7.26 -3.13
CA ASN A 220 3.70 -6.48 -2.57
C ASN A 220 4.87 -6.49 -3.54
N LYS A 221 5.93 -5.76 -3.23
CA LYS A 221 7.14 -5.69 -4.06
C LYS A 221 7.59 -7.09 -4.50
N ILE A 222 8.02 -7.20 -5.77
CA ILE A 222 8.56 -8.43 -6.36
C ILE A 222 9.62 -9.04 -5.44
N GLY A 223 9.56 -10.37 -5.20
CA GLY A 223 10.37 -11.11 -4.22
C GLY A 223 9.60 -11.50 -2.97
N SER A 224 8.48 -10.85 -2.66
CA SER A 224 7.64 -11.18 -1.48
C SER A 224 7.10 -12.60 -1.52
N PHE A 225 6.71 -13.09 -2.71
CA PHE A 225 6.23 -14.45 -2.89
C PHE A 225 7.31 -15.50 -2.53
N ALA A 226 8.53 -15.32 -3.02
CA ALA A 226 9.63 -16.25 -2.75
C ALA A 226 9.95 -16.32 -1.25
N ILE A 227 10.01 -15.18 -0.58
CA ILE A 227 10.22 -15.09 0.87
C ILE A 227 9.10 -15.79 1.64
N ALA A 228 7.84 -15.53 1.28
CA ALA A 228 6.69 -16.12 1.97
C ALA A 228 6.59 -17.63 1.73
N LEU A 229 6.96 -18.11 0.53
CA LEU A 229 7.00 -19.53 0.20
C LEU A 229 8.07 -20.26 1.02
N SER A 230 9.28 -19.70 1.13
CA SER A 230 10.37 -20.25 1.93
C SER A 230 9.99 -20.26 3.42
N ALA A 231 9.42 -19.16 3.93
CA ALA A 231 8.93 -19.10 5.30
C ALA A 231 7.85 -20.15 5.60
N TRP A 232 6.92 -20.36 4.65
CA TRP A 232 5.91 -21.41 4.78
C TRP A 232 6.52 -22.81 4.83
N HIS A 233 7.53 -23.07 4.00
CA HIS A 233 8.28 -24.34 4.00
C HIS A 233 8.93 -24.58 5.36
N SER A 234 9.59 -23.57 5.92
CA SER A 234 10.30 -23.64 7.20
C SER A 234 9.40 -23.37 8.42
N LYS A 235 8.07 -23.28 8.22
CA LYS A 235 7.06 -23.05 9.28
C LYS A 235 7.26 -21.73 10.05
N ILE A 236 7.90 -20.74 9.42
CA ILE A 236 8.08 -19.41 9.97
C ILE A 236 6.80 -18.59 9.72
N PRO A 237 6.25 -17.91 10.72
CA PRO A 237 5.04 -17.14 10.56
C PRO A 237 5.26 -15.89 9.67
N VAL A 238 4.37 -15.69 8.70
CA VAL A 238 4.36 -14.54 7.81
C VAL A 238 3.24 -13.59 8.22
N TYR A 239 3.61 -12.37 8.57
CA TYR A 239 2.72 -11.27 8.91
C TYR A 239 2.74 -10.22 7.80
N VAL A 240 1.56 -9.82 7.34
CA VAL A 240 1.40 -8.73 6.40
C VAL A 240 0.80 -7.53 7.10
N VAL A 241 1.42 -6.38 6.96
CA VAL A 241 0.97 -5.11 7.55
C VAL A 241 0.24 -4.29 6.50
N GLY A 242 -1.06 -4.13 6.65
CA GLY A 242 -1.85 -3.37 5.68
C GLY A 242 -3.17 -2.86 6.25
N SER A 243 -3.62 -1.72 5.72
CA SER A 243 -4.95 -1.20 6.01
C SER A 243 -6.04 -1.95 5.25
N LEU A 244 -7.23 -2.05 5.84
CA LEU A 244 -8.40 -2.54 5.11
C LEU A 244 -8.80 -1.61 3.95
N THR A 245 -8.36 -0.35 3.94
CA THR A 245 -8.53 0.56 2.80
C THR A 245 -7.73 0.15 1.56
N LYS A 246 -6.74 -0.75 1.72
CA LYS A 246 -5.99 -1.39 0.63
C LYS A 246 -6.68 -2.65 0.07
N VAL A 247 -7.85 -2.99 0.57
CA VAL A 247 -8.58 -4.15 0.04
C VAL A 247 -9.16 -3.81 -1.33
N ASP A 248 -8.77 -4.61 -2.31
CA ASP A 248 -9.24 -4.50 -3.67
C ASP A 248 -10.53 -5.33 -3.84
N MET A 249 -11.59 -4.62 -4.21
CA MET A 249 -12.90 -5.21 -4.49
C MET A 249 -13.03 -5.68 -5.94
N GLU A 250 -12.06 -5.34 -6.81
CA GLU A 250 -12.05 -5.75 -8.21
C GLU A 250 -11.40 -7.13 -8.37
N LYS A 251 -11.89 -7.92 -9.34
CA LYS A 251 -11.45 -9.31 -9.51
C LYS A 251 -10.10 -9.42 -10.23
N LYS A 252 -9.74 -8.46 -11.07
CA LYS A 252 -8.56 -8.50 -11.91
C LYS A 252 -7.60 -7.37 -11.55
N ILE A 253 -6.36 -7.74 -11.22
CA ILE A 253 -5.25 -6.80 -11.06
C ILE A 253 -4.31 -7.02 -12.23
N GLU A 254 -3.90 -5.93 -12.85
CA GLU A 254 -2.79 -5.92 -13.78
C GLU A 254 -1.51 -5.63 -13.01
N ILE A 255 -0.53 -6.53 -13.10
CA ILE A 255 0.77 -6.33 -12.44
C ILE A 255 1.51 -5.24 -13.22
N GLU A 256 1.96 -4.22 -12.51
CA GLU A 256 2.74 -3.13 -13.09
C GLU A 256 4.08 -3.65 -13.61
N GLU A 257 4.26 -3.55 -14.91
CA GLU A 257 5.55 -3.76 -15.57
C GLU A 257 6.24 -2.40 -15.74
N ARG A 258 7.47 -2.31 -15.26
CA ARG A 258 8.24 -1.08 -15.26
C ARG A 258 9.32 -1.12 -16.33
N SER A 259 9.91 0.04 -16.63
CA SER A 259 10.96 0.13 -17.63
C SER A 259 12.16 -0.76 -17.31
N GLY A 260 12.60 -1.54 -18.28
CA GLY A 260 13.86 -2.31 -18.17
C GLY A 260 15.10 -1.44 -17.93
N LYS A 261 15.04 -0.14 -18.24
CA LYS A 261 16.11 0.83 -17.93
C LYS A 261 16.33 1.03 -16.43
N GLU A 262 15.37 0.73 -15.59
CA GLU A 262 15.57 0.74 -14.13
C GLU A 262 16.50 -0.39 -13.68
N VAL A 263 16.50 -1.50 -14.42
CA VAL A 263 17.35 -2.68 -14.14
C VAL A 263 18.75 -2.48 -14.75
N TRP A 264 18.78 -2.08 -16.01
CA TRP A 264 20.02 -1.85 -16.75
C TRP A 264 19.86 -0.71 -17.78
N PRO A 265 20.28 0.54 -17.44
CA PRO A 265 20.11 1.71 -18.28
C PRO A 265 20.76 1.58 -19.67
N GLU A 266 21.95 0.97 -19.71
CA GLU A 266 22.80 0.81 -20.90
C GLU A 266 22.64 -0.58 -21.55
N ALA A 267 21.51 -1.25 -21.33
CA ALA A 267 21.25 -2.58 -21.91
C ALA A 267 21.43 -2.54 -23.45
N PRO A 268 22.02 -3.60 -24.02
CA PRO A 268 22.16 -3.71 -25.48
C PRO A 268 20.79 -3.58 -26.17
N LYS A 269 20.78 -2.98 -27.37
CA LYS A 269 19.57 -3.02 -28.22
C LYS A 269 19.17 -4.47 -28.42
N TRP A 270 17.89 -4.76 -28.46
CA TRP A 270 17.29 -6.08 -28.62
C TRP A 270 17.33 -7.00 -27.39
N LEU A 271 17.93 -6.60 -26.28
CA LEU A 271 17.74 -7.30 -25.02
C LEU A 271 16.41 -6.88 -24.41
N GLU A 272 15.48 -7.83 -24.33
CA GLU A 272 14.24 -7.65 -23.58
C GLU A 272 14.51 -7.82 -22.08
N ILE A 273 14.05 -6.87 -21.27
CA ILE A 273 14.16 -6.90 -19.81
C ILE A 273 12.76 -6.79 -19.24
N ILE A 274 12.29 -7.87 -18.65
CA ILE A 274 11.00 -7.92 -17.94
C ILE A 274 11.24 -7.43 -16.51
N ASN A 275 10.55 -6.36 -16.11
CA ASN A 275 10.70 -5.72 -14.79
C ASN A 275 9.33 -5.56 -14.11
N TYR A 276 8.81 -6.64 -13.53
CA TYR A 276 7.60 -6.57 -12.73
C TYR A 276 7.86 -5.89 -11.38
N ALA A 277 6.99 -4.95 -11.02
CA ALA A 277 7.12 -4.21 -9.75
C ALA A 277 6.63 -5.03 -8.55
N PHE A 278 5.67 -5.92 -8.75
CA PHE A 278 4.97 -6.63 -7.68
C PHE A 278 4.80 -8.11 -8.02
N ASP A 279 4.71 -8.93 -6.96
CA ASP A 279 4.22 -10.29 -7.04
C ASP A 279 3.03 -10.51 -6.09
N MET A 280 2.39 -11.67 -6.23
CA MET A 280 1.26 -12.05 -5.38
C MET A 280 1.69 -13.11 -4.37
N VAL A 281 1.52 -12.81 -3.09
CA VAL A 281 1.63 -13.77 -1.99
C VAL A 281 0.25 -14.39 -1.75
N PRO A 282 0.03 -15.68 -2.09
CA PRO A 282 -1.22 -16.38 -1.81
C PRO A 282 -1.58 -16.39 -0.32
N ALA A 283 -2.86 -16.29 -0.01
CA ALA A 283 -3.39 -16.29 1.35
C ALA A 283 -2.90 -17.48 2.21
N LYS A 284 -2.66 -18.65 1.59
CA LYS A 284 -2.18 -19.86 2.26
C LYS A 284 -0.77 -19.74 2.87
N PHE A 285 0.05 -18.80 2.36
CA PHE A 285 1.39 -18.52 2.88
C PHE A 285 1.41 -17.41 3.93
N ILE A 286 0.27 -16.75 4.17
CA ILE A 286 0.14 -15.66 5.12
C ILE A 286 -0.50 -16.19 6.41
N THR A 287 0.22 -16.04 7.53
CA THR A 287 -0.28 -16.44 8.83
C THR A 287 -1.31 -15.46 9.37
N TRP A 288 -1.03 -14.15 9.25
CA TRP A 288 -1.86 -13.07 9.77
C TRP A 288 -1.76 -11.80 8.92
N ILE A 289 -2.85 -11.08 8.84
CA ILE A 289 -2.91 -9.72 8.31
C ILE A 289 -3.12 -8.77 9.49
N ILE A 290 -2.25 -7.80 9.61
CA ILE A 290 -2.25 -6.81 10.67
C ILE A 290 -2.91 -5.55 10.14
N THR A 291 -4.07 -5.21 10.68
CA THR A 291 -4.89 -4.09 10.23
C THR A 291 -5.08 -3.07 11.35
N GLN A 292 -5.63 -1.91 11.02
CA GLN A 292 -6.01 -0.88 12.02
C GLN A 292 -7.07 -1.38 13.02
N PHE A 293 -7.78 -2.44 12.70
CA PHE A 293 -8.81 -3.03 13.59
C PHE A 293 -8.33 -4.29 14.31
N GLY A 294 -7.04 -4.61 14.23
CA GLY A 294 -6.43 -5.76 14.88
C GLY A 294 -5.81 -6.73 13.90
N ILE A 295 -5.48 -7.90 14.43
CA ILE A 295 -4.80 -8.98 13.71
C ILE A 295 -5.86 -9.99 13.28
N ILE A 296 -5.94 -10.26 11.99
CA ILE A 296 -6.95 -11.13 11.40
C ILE A 296 -6.31 -12.24 10.55
N LYS A 297 -6.96 -13.39 10.47
CA LYS A 297 -6.56 -14.43 9.52
C LYS A 297 -6.99 -14.02 8.10
N PRO A 298 -6.22 -14.38 7.05
CA PRO A 298 -6.59 -14.09 5.67
C PRO A 298 -8.04 -14.47 5.32
N LYS A 299 -8.50 -15.64 5.77
CA LYS A 299 -9.88 -16.12 5.55
C LYS A 299 -10.98 -15.23 6.16
N ASP A 300 -10.66 -14.45 7.18
CA ASP A 300 -11.62 -13.59 7.89
C ASP A 300 -11.67 -12.16 7.30
N LEU A 301 -10.83 -11.86 6.30
CA LEU A 301 -10.70 -10.52 5.72
C LEU A 301 -12.04 -9.99 5.18
N LYS A 302 -12.77 -10.79 4.40
CA LYS A 302 -14.07 -10.39 3.83
C LYS A 302 -15.07 -9.99 4.91
N LYS A 303 -15.08 -10.71 6.05
CA LYS A 303 -15.93 -10.41 7.21
C LYS A 303 -15.50 -9.09 7.86
N ALA A 304 -14.21 -8.86 8.01
CA ALA A 304 -13.65 -7.62 8.56
C ALA A 304 -14.01 -6.40 7.68
N VAL A 305 -13.83 -6.50 6.37
CA VAL A 305 -14.22 -5.44 5.42
C VAL A 305 -15.71 -5.13 5.53
N LYS A 306 -16.58 -6.17 5.50
CA LYS A 306 -18.03 -5.98 5.61
C LYS A 306 -18.43 -5.30 6.94
N LYS A 307 -17.72 -5.60 8.02
CA LYS A 307 -17.98 -5.01 9.34
C LYS A 307 -17.55 -3.55 9.42
N HIS A 308 -16.36 -3.22 8.94
CA HIS A 308 -15.74 -1.91 9.15
C HIS A 308 -15.95 -0.95 7.98
N TYR A 309 -16.08 -1.49 6.78
CA TYR A 309 -16.29 -0.74 5.53
C TYR A 309 -17.48 -1.29 4.72
N PRO A 310 -18.72 -1.28 5.29
CA PRO A 310 -19.88 -1.85 4.60
C PRO A 310 -20.14 -1.21 3.22
N ARG A 311 -19.79 0.07 3.05
CA ARG A 311 -19.91 0.80 1.77
C ARG A 311 -18.93 0.34 0.68
N MET A 312 -17.85 -0.34 1.05
CA MET A 312 -16.91 -0.94 0.10
C MET A 312 -17.33 -2.34 -0.33
N ALA A 313 -18.17 -3.01 0.46
CA ALA A 313 -18.56 -4.41 0.27
C ALA A 313 -19.78 -4.61 -0.68
N HIS A 314 -20.26 -3.51 -1.30
CA HIS A 314 -21.39 -3.50 -2.24
C HIS A 314 -20.92 -3.03 -3.67
#